data_3da2ee4d4231e8642404c7e3b6e87f85
#
_entry.id   3da2ee4d4231e8642404c7e3b6e87f85
#
_cell.length_a   1.000
_cell.length_b   1.000
_cell.length_c   1.000
_cell.angle_alpha   90.00
_cell.angle_beta   90.00
_cell.angle_gamma   90.00
#
_symmetry.space_group_name_H-M   'P 1'
#
loop_
_entity.id
_entity.type
_entity.pdbx_description
1 polymer ?
#
loop_
_entity_poly.entity_id
_entity_poly.type
_entity_poly.pdbx_seq_one_letter_code
_entity_poly.pdbx_strand_id
1 'polypeptide(L)'
;MPTDLMDRYPSVDDLRRRARWRIPHFAWEYLDSGTGAEQARDRNIDALREITFVPRLLQGELNPSTEVELFGQTYAAPIGIAPVGLVGLTWPGGDVALAKAAAEKRIPYVLSTVGTEKPEVTGPAAQGMGWFQLYPPRDHDLRADLIRRAADSGFTTLVVTADVPTASRRERQRKAKVRVPPKIGPALIARAAVRPAWSIETLRAGLPRFKALEAYIDQATMAKTAGFVGANLGGTLSWEYLEAVRGMWDGPLVVKGLLNPDDAERAIDTGADAVVVSNHGGRQLDGSVASILSLIHI
;
A
#
# COMPACT_ATOMS: atom_id res chain seq x y z
N MET A 1 23.49 0.84 26.54
CA MET A 1 22.13 0.29 26.43
C MET A 1 21.58 0.71 25.08
N PRO A 2 20.96 -0.15 24.28
CA PRO A 2 20.25 0.33 23.11
C PRO A 2 19.12 1.22 23.63
N THR A 3 19.15 2.51 23.26
CA THR A 3 18.07 3.45 23.55
C THR A 3 16.81 2.86 22.94
N ASP A 4 15.79 2.59 23.75
CA ASP A 4 14.53 2.07 23.26
C ASP A 4 14.02 3.02 22.17
N LEU A 5 13.62 2.45 21.03
CA LEU A 5 13.05 3.24 19.93
C LEU A 5 11.81 4.03 20.38
N MET A 6 11.07 3.50 21.36
CA MET A 6 9.89 4.14 21.94
C MET A 6 10.27 5.38 22.76
N ASP A 7 11.39 5.34 23.49
CA ASP A 7 11.90 6.52 24.21
C ASP A 7 12.36 7.62 23.27
N ARG A 8 12.93 7.21 22.13
CA ARG A 8 13.47 8.16 21.13
C ARG A 8 12.40 8.73 20.20
N TYR A 9 11.36 7.96 19.91
CA TYR A 9 10.27 8.30 19.01
C TYR A 9 8.94 7.86 19.63
N PRO A 10 8.45 8.58 20.64
CA PRO A 10 7.28 8.16 21.42
C PRO A 10 5.96 8.29 20.65
N SER A 11 5.97 8.95 19.50
CA SER A 11 4.78 9.12 18.65
C SER A 11 5.07 8.85 17.18
N VAL A 12 4.00 8.54 16.40
CA VAL A 12 4.08 8.44 14.95
C VAL A 12 4.54 9.76 14.31
N ASP A 13 4.19 10.91 14.90
CA ASP A 13 4.63 12.21 14.42
C ASP A 13 6.14 12.41 14.58
N ASP A 14 6.77 11.82 15.60
CA ASP A 14 8.23 11.82 15.75
C ASP A 14 8.89 11.02 14.63
N LEU A 15 8.34 9.85 14.33
CA LEU A 15 8.79 9.02 13.21
C LEU A 15 8.60 9.75 11.88
N ARG A 16 7.46 10.43 11.68
CA ARG A 16 7.16 11.24 10.49
C ARG A 16 8.16 12.38 10.32
N ARG A 17 8.46 13.13 11.40
CA ARG A 17 9.49 14.18 11.39
C ARG A 17 10.85 13.59 11.06
N ARG A 18 11.21 12.45 11.65
CA ARG A 18 12.47 11.76 11.37
C ARG A 18 12.57 11.32 9.92
N ALA A 19 11.52 10.72 9.36
CA ALA A 19 11.47 10.29 7.97
C ALA A 19 11.71 11.46 7.00
N ARG A 20 11.06 12.61 7.23
CA ARG A 20 11.22 13.81 6.42
C ARG A 20 12.68 14.28 6.30
N TRP A 21 13.47 14.10 7.37
CA TRP A 21 14.89 14.44 7.37
C TRP A 21 15.80 13.34 6.81
N ARG A 22 15.33 12.10 6.81
CA ARG A 22 16.11 10.93 6.42
C ARG A 22 16.04 10.64 4.93
N ILE A 23 14.92 10.95 4.28
CA ILE A 23 14.71 10.70 2.85
C ILE A 23 14.76 11.99 2.02
N PRO A 24 15.08 11.92 0.71
CA PRO A 24 15.06 13.08 -0.16
C PRO A 24 13.67 13.70 -0.26
N HIS A 25 13.62 15.02 -0.50
CA HIS A 25 12.35 15.74 -0.59
C HIS A 25 11.37 15.15 -1.61
N PHE A 26 11.84 14.69 -2.76
CA PHE A 26 10.97 14.06 -3.76
C PHE A 26 10.36 12.73 -3.25
N ALA A 27 11.13 11.92 -2.51
CA ALA A 27 10.63 10.69 -1.89
C ALA A 27 9.63 11.00 -0.76
N TRP A 28 9.90 12.06 0.01
CA TRP A 28 8.95 12.56 1.01
C TRP A 28 7.64 13.01 0.39
N GLU A 29 7.66 13.81 -0.67
CA GLU A 29 6.46 14.27 -1.35
C GLU A 29 5.68 13.11 -2.01
N TYR A 30 6.38 12.06 -2.45
CA TYR A 30 5.73 10.85 -2.90
C TYR A 30 4.94 10.17 -1.77
N LEU A 31 5.54 10.06 -0.58
CA LEU A 31 4.95 9.38 0.58
C LEU A 31 3.81 10.19 1.22
N ASP A 32 4.04 11.50 1.46
CA ASP A 32 3.22 12.33 2.34
C ASP A 32 2.07 13.06 1.63
N SER A 33 2.08 13.16 0.29
CA SER A 33 1.12 13.97 -0.44
C SER A 33 -0.17 13.23 -0.77
N GLY A 34 -1.28 13.98 -0.78
CA GLY A 34 -2.55 13.63 -1.42
C GLY A 34 -2.61 14.07 -2.88
N THR A 35 -3.82 14.36 -3.37
CA THR A 35 -4.09 14.96 -4.68
C THR A 35 -4.92 16.24 -4.52
N GLY A 36 -5.00 17.07 -5.57
CA GLY A 36 -5.75 18.32 -5.55
C GLY A 36 -5.23 19.30 -4.49
N ALA A 37 -6.14 19.85 -3.71
CA ALA A 37 -5.85 20.69 -2.55
C ALA A 37 -5.62 19.87 -1.25
N GLU A 38 -5.60 18.55 -1.36
CA GLU A 38 -5.39 17.60 -0.24
C GLU A 38 -6.55 17.58 0.79
N GLN A 39 -7.73 18.07 0.43
CA GLN A 39 -8.88 18.13 1.32
C GLN A 39 -9.35 16.74 1.80
N ALA A 40 -9.35 15.74 0.90
CA ALA A 40 -9.74 14.38 1.28
C ALA A 40 -8.73 13.74 2.24
N ARG A 41 -7.42 14.03 2.08
CA ARG A 41 -6.39 13.60 3.01
C ARG A 41 -6.61 14.22 4.40
N ASP A 42 -6.79 15.53 4.44
CA ASP A 42 -6.97 16.27 5.69
C ASP A 42 -8.29 15.86 6.37
N ARG A 43 -9.37 15.70 5.59
CA ARG A 43 -10.66 15.18 6.09
C ARG A 43 -10.54 13.79 6.71
N ASN A 44 -9.73 12.88 6.14
CA ASN A 44 -9.48 11.58 6.77
C ASN A 44 -8.83 11.71 8.15
N ILE A 45 -7.88 12.64 8.30
CA ILE A 45 -7.18 12.88 9.56
C ILE A 45 -8.14 13.50 10.57
N ASP A 46 -8.90 14.51 10.17
CA ASP A 46 -9.80 15.24 11.04
C ASP A 46 -10.98 14.35 11.48
N ALA A 47 -11.57 13.58 10.58
CA ALA A 47 -12.64 12.64 10.94
C ALA A 47 -12.18 11.59 11.96
N LEU A 48 -10.94 11.09 11.87
CA LEU A 48 -10.38 10.20 12.89
C LEU A 48 -10.18 10.90 14.24
N ARG A 49 -9.82 12.19 14.26
CA ARG A 49 -9.66 12.98 15.48
C ARG A 49 -10.98 13.29 16.18
N GLU A 50 -12.07 13.33 15.44
CA GLU A 50 -13.42 13.55 15.99
C GLU A 50 -13.97 12.32 16.73
N ILE A 51 -13.39 11.13 16.48
CA ILE A 51 -13.79 9.92 17.19
C ILE A 51 -13.18 9.94 18.59
N THR A 52 -14.06 9.93 19.61
CA THR A 52 -13.66 9.98 21.01
C THR A 52 -14.07 8.70 21.73
N PHE A 53 -13.36 8.39 22.81
CA PHE A 53 -13.66 7.25 23.67
C PHE A 53 -14.28 7.73 24.99
N VAL A 54 -15.32 7.04 25.43
CA VAL A 54 -15.87 7.20 26.79
C VAL A 54 -15.27 6.08 27.65
N PRO A 55 -14.31 6.39 28.53
CA PRO A 55 -13.66 5.37 29.35
C PRO A 55 -14.63 4.80 30.39
N ARG A 56 -14.61 3.47 30.55
CA ARG A 56 -15.28 2.80 31.67
C ARG A 56 -14.24 2.55 32.76
N LEU A 57 -14.45 3.15 33.90
CA LEU A 57 -13.58 3.02 35.07
C LEU A 57 -14.12 2.00 36.06
N LEU A 58 -13.33 1.65 37.08
CA LEU A 58 -13.70 0.75 38.17
C LEU A 58 -14.07 -0.67 37.70
N GLN A 59 -13.40 -1.15 36.67
CA GLN A 59 -13.63 -2.49 36.10
C GLN A 59 -12.71 -3.55 36.71
N GLY A 60 -11.90 -3.20 37.71
CA GLY A 60 -10.87 -4.10 38.28
C GLY A 60 -9.71 -4.29 37.33
N GLU A 61 -8.97 -5.40 37.48
CA GLU A 61 -7.87 -5.75 36.62
C GLU A 61 -8.39 -6.32 35.28
N LEU A 62 -7.93 -5.75 34.17
CA LEU A 62 -8.32 -6.16 32.82
C LEU A 62 -7.11 -6.78 32.11
N ASN A 63 -7.32 -7.91 31.46
CA ASN A 63 -6.35 -8.58 30.58
C ASN A 63 -6.90 -8.67 29.15
N PRO A 64 -7.04 -7.54 28.43
CA PRO A 64 -7.57 -7.56 27.08
C PRO A 64 -6.61 -8.22 26.09
N SER A 65 -7.14 -9.06 25.19
CA SER A 65 -6.41 -9.51 24.00
C SER A 65 -6.61 -8.50 22.87
N THR A 66 -5.55 -8.27 22.09
CA THR A 66 -5.62 -7.55 20.82
C THR A 66 -5.72 -8.49 19.62
N GLU A 67 -5.71 -9.79 19.85
CA GLU A 67 -5.80 -10.78 18.77
C GLU A 67 -7.13 -10.69 18.05
N VAL A 68 -7.09 -10.88 16.74
CA VAL A 68 -8.25 -10.92 15.85
C VAL A 68 -8.10 -12.09 14.89
N GLU A 69 -9.20 -12.81 14.70
CA GLU A 69 -9.29 -13.83 13.66
C GLU A 69 -9.88 -13.21 12.39
N LEU A 70 -9.22 -13.41 11.25
CA LEU A 70 -9.66 -12.94 9.95
C LEU A 70 -9.28 -13.98 8.90
N PHE A 71 -10.28 -14.45 8.15
CA PHE A 71 -10.13 -15.48 7.11
C PHE A 71 -9.47 -16.79 7.62
N GLY A 72 -9.81 -17.24 8.82
CA GLY A 72 -9.23 -18.43 9.44
C GLY A 72 -7.79 -18.28 9.94
N GLN A 73 -7.25 -17.06 9.92
CA GLN A 73 -5.93 -16.74 10.45
C GLN A 73 -6.01 -15.83 11.67
N THR A 74 -5.26 -16.15 12.73
CA THR A 74 -5.14 -15.29 13.92
C THR A 74 -4.00 -14.29 13.76
N TYR A 75 -4.34 -13.00 13.87
CA TYR A 75 -3.40 -11.88 13.89
C TYR A 75 -3.26 -11.33 15.31
N ALA A 76 -2.08 -10.82 15.67
CA ALA A 76 -1.80 -10.34 17.02
C ALA A 76 -2.49 -8.99 17.34
N ALA A 77 -2.95 -8.25 16.33
CA ALA A 77 -3.64 -6.98 16.50
C ALA A 77 -4.53 -6.69 15.29
N PRO A 78 -5.62 -5.90 15.44
CA PRO A 78 -6.51 -5.51 14.34
C PRO A 78 -5.92 -4.36 13.49
N ILE A 79 -4.65 -4.47 13.14
CA ILE A 79 -3.92 -3.52 12.28
C ILE A 79 -3.12 -4.29 11.25
N GLY A 80 -2.88 -3.67 10.09
CA GLY A 80 -2.07 -4.25 9.02
C GLY A 80 -1.32 -3.19 8.24
N ILE A 81 -0.36 -3.64 7.43
CA ILE A 81 0.45 -2.78 6.56
C ILE A 81 -0.24 -2.71 5.20
N ALA A 82 -0.81 -1.54 4.88
CA ALA A 82 -1.50 -1.30 3.62
C ALA A 82 -0.54 -1.36 2.40
N PRO A 83 -1.06 -1.66 1.19
CA PRO A 83 -0.24 -1.72 -0.01
C PRO A 83 0.28 -0.33 -0.39
N VAL A 84 1.58 -0.23 -0.58
CA VAL A 84 2.26 0.99 -1.03
C VAL A 84 3.09 0.69 -2.27
N GLY A 85 2.77 1.35 -3.37
CA GLY A 85 3.60 1.28 -4.58
C GLY A 85 4.95 1.99 -4.37
N LEU A 86 5.98 1.56 -5.08
CA LEU A 86 7.31 2.18 -5.04
C LEU A 86 7.90 2.38 -3.64
N VAL A 87 7.69 1.44 -2.73
CA VAL A 87 8.24 1.50 -1.35
C VAL A 87 9.76 1.74 -1.37
N GLY A 88 10.48 1.13 -2.31
CA GLY A 88 11.92 1.32 -2.49
C GLY A 88 12.35 2.74 -2.84
N LEU A 89 11.45 3.60 -3.33
CA LEU A 89 11.71 5.03 -3.49
C LEU A 89 11.80 5.73 -2.13
N THR A 90 10.96 5.32 -1.20
CA THR A 90 10.96 5.83 0.19
C THR A 90 12.17 5.30 0.94
N TRP A 91 12.34 3.96 0.89
CA TRP A 91 13.51 3.31 1.48
C TRP A 91 13.85 2.03 0.71
N PRO A 92 15.10 1.89 0.20
CA PRO A 92 15.53 0.69 -0.49
C PRO A 92 15.37 -0.57 0.36
N GLY A 93 14.82 -1.64 -0.25
CA GLY A 93 14.51 -2.88 0.49
C GLY A 93 13.29 -2.80 1.41
N GLY A 94 12.53 -1.70 1.36
CA GLY A 94 11.39 -1.45 2.24
C GLY A 94 10.31 -2.53 2.16
N ASP A 95 10.01 -3.09 0.99
CA ASP A 95 9.01 -4.16 0.85
C ASP A 95 9.39 -5.40 1.69
N VAL A 96 10.65 -5.83 1.62
CA VAL A 96 11.14 -6.99 2.40
C VAL A 96 11.20 -6.67 3.90
N ALA A 97 11.59 -5.45 4.25
CA ALA A 97 11.64 -5.02 5.65
C ALA A 97 10.24 -5.00 6.28
N LEU A 98 9.25 -4.50 5.55
CA LEU A 98 7.84 -4.48 5.98
C LEU A 98 7.26 -5.89 6.08
N ALA A 99 7.54 -6.78 5.11
CA ALA A 99 7.10 -8.17 5.14
C ALA A 99 7.65 -8.91 6.37
N LYS A 100 8.96 -8.77 6.66
CA LYS A 100 9.59 -9.36 7.85
C LYS A 100 9.03 -8.79 9.16
N ALA A 101 8.82 -7.48 9.22
CA ALA A 101 8.23 -6.84 10.40
C ALA A 101 6.79 -7.34 10.65
N ALA A 102 6.01 -7.51 9.58
CA ALA A 102 4.67 -8.06 9.66
C ALA A 102 4.66 -9.51 10.17
N ALA A 103 5.57 -10.34 9.65
CA ALA A 103 5.75 -11.71 10.12
C ALA A 103 6.12 -11.75 11.62
N GLU A 104 7.11 -10.94 12.04
CA GLU A 104 7.52 -10.84 13.45
C GLU A 104 6.38 -10.40 14.38
N LYS A 105 5.58 -9.44 13.93
CA LYS A 105 4.46 -8.89 14.72
C LYS A 105 3.15 -9.64 14.51
N ARG A 106 3.12 -10.66 13.63
CA ARG A 106 1.92 -11.43 13.29
C ARG A 106 0.75 -10.54 12.85
N ILE A 107 1.00 -9.60 11.95
CA ILE A 107 0.00 -8.69 11.37
C ILE A 107 -0.01 -8.81 9.84
N PRO A 108 -1.11 -8.47 9.15
CA PRO A 108 -1.16 -8.51 7.69
C PRO A 108 -0.16 -7.55 7.04
N TYR A 109 0.52 -8.01 5.99
CA TYR A 109 1.31 -7.19 5.07
C TYR A 109 0.76 -7.31 3.66
N VAL A 110 0.44 -6.20 3.02
CA VAL A 110 -0.09 -6.20 1.66
C VAL A 110 0.97 -5.72 0.67
N LEU A 111 1.48 -6.64 -0.17
CA LEU A 111 2.37 -6.29 -1.29
C LEU A 111 1.57 -5.65 -2.42
N SER A 112 2.02 -4.50 -2.93
CA SER A 112 1.42 -3.88 -4.11
C SER A 112 1.93 -4.50 -5.40
N THR A 113 1.07 -4.65 -6.44
CA THR A 113 1.48 -4.99 -7.82
C THR A 113 2.61 -4.08 -8.34
N VAL A 114 2.60 -2.82 -7.92
CA VAL A 114 3.63 -1.82 -8.23
C VAL A 114 4.62 -1.63 -7.07
N GLY A 115 4.84 -2.67 -6.27
CA GLY A 115 5.92 -2.77 -5.29
C GLY A 115 7.30 -2.79 -5.95
N THR A 116 8.34 -2.61 -5.16
CA THR A 116 9.72 -2.60 -5.64
C THR A 116 10.44 -3.93 -5.42
N GLU A 117 9.74 -4.91 -4.92
CA GLU A 117 10.25 -6.28 -4.81
C GLU A 117 9.27 -7.28 -5.44
N LYS A 118 9.78 -8.47 -5.74
CA LYS A 118 9.01 -9.56 -6.37
C LYS A 118 8.14 -10.28 -5.34
N PRO A 119 6.97 -10.82 -5.74
CA PRO A 119 6.17 -11.69 -4.89
C PRO A 119 6.97 -12.86 -4.34
N GLU A 120 7.81 -13.48 -5.16
CA GLU A 120 8.64 -14.64 -4.83
C GLU A 120 9.69 -14.37 -3.75
N VAL A 121 9.96 -13.09 -3.45
CA VAL A 121 10.87 -12.66 -2.37
C VAL A 121 10.10 -12.24 -1.13
N THR A 122 9.02 -11.48 -1.31
CA THR A 122 8.27 -10.90 -0.17
C THR A 122 7.27 -11.89 0.43
N GLY A 123 6.69 -12.79 -0.36
CA GLY A 123 5.78 -13.82 0.14
C GLY A 123 6.43 -14.72 1.21
N PRO A 124 7.56 -15.40 0.91
CA PRO A 124 8.30 -16.16 1.93
C PRO A 124 8.75 -15.31 3.13
N ALA A 125 9.13 -14.04 2.90
CA ALA A 125 9.53 -13.13 3.97
C ALA A 125 8.37 -12.77 4.92
N ALA A 126 7.14 -12.77 4.43
CA ALA A 126 5.94 -12.49 5.20
C ALA A 126 5.45 -13.70 6.04
N GLN A 127 5.97 -14.91 5.82
CA GLN A 127 5.70 -16.11 6.62
C GLN A 127 4.20 -16.36 6.87
N GLY A 128 3.38 -16.29 5.82
CA GLY A 128 1.93 -16.48 5.90
C GLY A 128 1.14 -15.21 6.27
N MET A 129 1.79 -14.10 6.64
CA MET A 129 1.12 -12.82 6.90
C MET A 129 0.93 -11.99 5.61
N GLY A 130 1.30 -12.51 4.44
CA GLY A 130 1.30 -11.81 3.18
C GLY A 130 -0.07 -11.82 2.47
N TRP A 131 -0.54 -10.66 2.07
CA TRP A 131 -1.65 -10.43 1.15
C TRP A 131 -1.12 -9.77 -0.12
N PHE A 132 -1.69 -10.08 -1.27
CA PHE A 132 -1.26 -9.49 -2.55
C PHE A 132 -2.30 -8.51 -3.08
N GLN A 133 -1.89 -7.25 -3.33
CA GLN A 133 -2.78 -6.25 -3.92
C GLN A 133 -2.62 -6.24 -5.44
N LEU A 134 -3.73 -6.44 -6.14
CA LEU A 134 -3.86 -6.44 -7.58
C LEU A 134 -4.43 -5.10 -8.08
N TYR A 135 -3.65 -4.34 -8.85
CA TYR A 135 -4.23 -3.38 -9.77
C TYR A 135 -4.74 -4.15 -10.98
N PRO A 136 -5.99 -3.88 -11.45
CA PRO A 136 -6.60 -4.68 -12.50
C PRO A 136 -5.79 -4.64 -13.81
N PRO A 137 -5.10 -5.72 -14.24
CA PRO A 137 -4.54 -5.79 -15.58
C PRO A 137 -5.66 -5.87 -16.62
N ARG A 138 -5.44 -5.21 -17.77
CA ARG A 138 -6.37 -5.28 -18.90
C ARG A 138 -6.29 -6.63 -19.61
N ASP A 139 -5.08 -7.14 -19.70
CA ASP A 139 -4.78 -8.42 -20.31
C ASP A 139 -5.13 -9.58 -19.36
N HIS A 140 -5.84 -10.59 -19.90
CA HIS A 140 -6.30 -11.74 -19.14
C HIS A 140 -5.14 -12.62 -18.67
N ASP A 141 -4.16 -12.86 -19.54
CA ASP A 141 -3.08 -13.80 -19.23
C ASP A 141 -2.12 -13.17 -18.23
N LEU A 142 -1.86 -11.86 -18.34
CA LEU A 142 -1.12 -11.11 -17.35
C LEU A 142 -1.81 -11.16 -15.97
N ARG A 143 -3.14 -11.01 -15.94
CA ARG A 143 -3.93 -11.11 -14.71
C ARG A 143 -3.80 -12.48 -14.07
N ALA A 144 -4.03 -13.54 -14.87
CA ALA A 144 -3.97 -14.91 -14.40
C ALA A 144 -2.57 -15.28 -13.88
N ASP A 145 -1.52 -14.85 -14.58
CA ASP A 145 -0.14 -15.11 -14.15
C ASP A 145 0.24 -14.36 -12.87
N LEU A 146 -0.16 -13.09 -12.70
CA LEU A 146 0.08 -12.35 -11.47
C LEU A 146 -0.62 -12.99 -10.26
N ILE A 147 -1.87 -13.43 -10.43
CA ILE A 147 -2.64 -14.11 -9.39
C ILE A 147 -1.96 -15.46 -9.03
N ARG A 148 -1.60 -16.25 -10.03
CA ARG A 148 -0.90 -17.52 -9.83
C ARG A 148 0.43 -17.31 -9.11
N ARG A 149 1.27 -16.36 -9.54
CA ARG A 149 2.55 -16.04 -8.89
C ARG A 149 2.37 -15.60 -7.44
N ALA A 150 1.30 -14.87 -7.14
CA ALA A 150 0.98 -14.52 -5.75
C ALA A 150 0.66 -15.78 -4.93
N ALA A 151 -0.19 -16.68 -5.44
CA ALA A 151 -0.50 -17.94 -4.78
C ALA A 151 0.75 -18.80 -4.56
N ASP A 152 1.54 -19.01 -5.61
CA ASP A 152 2.78 -19.80 -5.58
C ASP A 152 3.83 -19.23 -4.61
N SER A 153 3.78 -17.92 -4.36
CA SER A 153 4.66 -17.21 -3.41
C SER A 153 4.17 -17.26 -1.96
N GLY A 154 3.02 -17.88 -1.68
CA GLY A 154 2.47 -18.04 -0.33
C GLY A 154 1.70 -16.82 0.19
N PHE A 155 1.19 -15.95 -0.70
CA PHE A 155 0.22 -14.95 -0.30
C PHE A 155 -1.14 -15.61 -0.06
N THR A 156 -1.77 -15.27 1.07
CA THR A 156 -2.99 -15.95 1.55
C THR A 156 -4.27 -15.25 1.10
N THR A 157 -4.22 -13.98 0.79
CA THR A 157 -5.38 -13.13 0.47
C THR A 157 -5.08 -12.25 -0.73
N LEU A 158 -6.06 -12.15 -1.65
CA LEU A 158 -5.99 -11.25 -2.80
C LEU A 158 -6.79 -9.98 -2.53
N VAL A 159 -6.18 -8.81 -2.78
CA VAL A 159 -6.81 -7.49 -2.59
C VAL A 159 -6.93 -6.79 -3.93
N VAL A 160 -8.12 -6.71 -4.49
CA VAL A 160 -8.39 -6.01 -5.75
C VAL A 160 -8.64 -4.53 -5.49
N THR A 161 -7.90 -3.64 -6.14
CA THR A 161 -8.03 -2.20 -5.96
C THR A 161 -9.01 -1.61 -6.98
N ALA A 162 -10.10 -1.00 -6.50
CA ALA A 162 -11.18 -0.45 -7.31
C ALA A 162 -11.08 1.08 -7.53
N ASP A 163 -10.41 1.80 -6.66
CA ASP A 163 -10.43 3.27 -6.58
C ASP A 163 -9.39 3.98 -7.47
N VAL A 164 -8.81 3.29 -8.46
CA VAL A 164 -7.81 3.86 -9.39
C VAL A 164 -8.25 3.68 -10.85
N PRO A 165 -9.39 4.24 -11.26
CA PRO A 165 -9.84 4.13 -12.66
C PRO A 165 -8.96 4.94 -13.61
N THR A 166 -8.29 5.96 -13.11
CA THR A 166 -7.38 6.83 -13.86
C THR A 166 -6.28 7.41 -12.98
N ALA A 167 -5.22 7.92 -13.59
CA ALA A 167 -4.12 8.55 -12.86
C ALA A 167 -4.54 9.89 -12.26
N SER A 168 -4.31 10.07 -10.96
CA SER A 168 -4.53 11.33 -10.26
C SER A 168 -3.39 12.34 -10.51
N ARG A 169 -3.66 13.63 -10.33
CA ARG A 169 -2.68 14.70 -10.67
C ARG A 169 -1.52 14.79 -9.70
N ARG A 170 -1.77 14.63 -8.39
CA ARG A 170 -0.79 14.66 -7.28
C ARG A 170 0.16 15.85 -7.39
N GLU A 171 -0.39 17.03 -7.25
CA GLU A 171 0.26 18.33 -7.55
C GLU A 171 1.56 18.52 -6.78
N ARG A 172 1.63 18.15 -5.49
CA ARG A 172 2.88 18.25 -4.70
C ARG A 172 3.99 17.38 -5.27
N GLN A 173 3.64 16.15 -5.71
CA GLN A 173 4.62 15.26 -6.36
C GLN A 173 5.14 15.87 -7.67
N ARG A 174 4.26 16.49 -8.47
CA ARG A 174 4.65 17.19 -9.71
C ARG A 174 5.58 18.36 -9.42
N LYS A 175 5.28 19.17 -8.39
CA LYS A 175 6.14 20.29 -7.94
C LYS A 175 7.50 19.78 -7.46
N ALA A 176 7.54 18.66 -6.73
CA ALA A 176 8.77 18.02 -6.31
C ALA A 176 9.53 17.30 -7.44
N LYS A 177 8.96 17.31 -8.67
CA LYS A 177 9.51 16.66 -9.85
C LYS A 177 9.64 15.13 -9.68
N VAL A 178 8.72 14.53 -8.90
CA VAL A 178 8.58 13.07 -8.83
C VAL A 178 8.16 12.59 -10.21
N ARG A 179 9.01 11.81 -10.83
CA ARG A 179 8.76 11.18 -12.14
C ARG A 179 9.19 9.74 -12.10
N VAL A 180 8.43 8.89 -12.76
CA VAL A 180 8.78 7.48 -12.99
C VAL A 180 8.77 7.28 -14.51
N PRO A 181 9.93 7.12 -15.13
CA PRO A 181 11.28 7.12 -14.59
C PRO A 181 11.78 8.51 -14.16
N PRO A 182 12.71 8.59 -13.20
CA PRO A 182 13.32 9.86 -12.80
C PRO A 182 14.24 10.39 -13.91
N LYS A 183 14.22 11.69 -14.12
CA LYS A 183 15.26 12.35 -14.91
C LYS A 183 16.48 12.55 -14.01
N ILE A 184 17.48 11.68 -14.17
CA ILE A 184 18.75 11.78 -13.43
C ILE A 184 19.53 12.98 -14.00
N GLY A 185 19.81 13.94 -13.15
CA GLY A 185 20.58 15.14 -13.49
C GLY A 185 21.18 15.76 -12.23
N PRO A 186 22.05 16.79 -12.38
CA PRO A 186 22.78 17.38 -11.25
C PRO A 186 21.88 17.79 -10.08
N ALA A 187 20.70 18.34 -10.38
CA ALA A 187 19.75 18.77 -9.34
C ALA A 187 19.17 17.59 -8.54
N LEU A 188 18.92 16.43 -9.17
CA LEU A 188 18.45 15.24 -8.46
C LEU A 188 19.58 14.66 -7.60
N ILE A 189 20.78 14.59 -8.15
CA ILE A 189 21.98 14.12 -7.44
C ILE A 189 22.25 14.98 -6.21
N ALA A 190 22.24 16.32 -6.34
CA ALA A 190 22.41 17.22 -5.21
C ALA A 190 21.35 17.03 -4.11
N ARG A 191 20.07 16.83 -4.50
CA ARG A 191 18.99 16.56 -3.56
C ARG A 191 19.13 15.21 -2.85
N ALA A 192 19.68 14.20 -3.51
CA ALA A 192 20.00 12.92 -2.92
C ALA A 192 21.22 13.01 -1.99
N ALA A 193 22.29 13.69 -2.40
CA ALA A 193 23.55 13.80 -1.66
C ALA A 193 23.37 14.37 -0.24
N VAL A 194 22.40 15.26 -0.02
CA VAL A 194 22.09 15.77 1.32
C VAL A 194 21.37 14.77 2.22
N ARG A 195 21.15 13.55 1.73
CA ARG A 195 20.54 12.42 2.45
C ARG A 195 21.43 11.18 2.34
N PRO A 196 22.64 11.18 2.96
CA PRO A 196 23.67 10.16 2.70
C PRO A 196 23.21 8.75 3.01
N ALA A 197 22.46 8.53 4.09
CA ALA A 197 21.95 7.20 4.43
C ALA A 197 21.02 6.63 3.35
N TRP A 198 20.09 7.43 2.83
CA TRP A 198 19.21 7.03 1.74
C TRP A 198 19.99 6.79 0.45
N SER A 199 20.94 7.67 0.14
CA SER A 199 21.75 7.58 -1.10
C SER A 199 22.65 6.35 -1.12
N ILE A 200 23.30 6.04 -0.02
CA ILE A 200 24.15 4.84 0.11
C ILE A 200 23.31 3.57 -0.07
N GLU A 201 22.17 3.49 0.61
CA GLU A 201 21.29 2.32 0.46
C GLU A 201 20.69 2.22 -0.94
N THR A 202 20.38 3.35 -1.60
CA THR A 202 19.91 3.35 -3.00
C THR A 202 21.02 2.92 -3.95
N LEU A 203 22.28 3.31 -3.73
CA LEU A 203 23.41 2.85 -4.53
C LEU A 203 23.64 1.34 -4.39
N ARG A 204 23.46 0.79 -3.17
CA ARG A 204 23.60 -0.64 -2.91
C ARG A 204 22.47 -1.47 -3.53
N ALA A 205 21.24 -1.01 -3.41
CA ALA A 205 20.06 -1.72 -3.87
C ALA A 205 19.72 -1.50 -5.35
N GLY A 206 20.30 -0.46 -5.96
CA GLY A 206 19.93 0.05 -7.28
C GLY A 206 18.70 0.95 -7.26
N LEU A 207 18.39 1.55 -8.42
CA LEU A 207 17.19 2.40 -8.56
C LEU A 207 15.92 1.58 -8.38
N PRO A 208 14.89 2.12 -7.68
CA PRO A 208 13.63 1.41 -7.48
C PRO A 208 12.93 1.12 -8.82
N ARG A 209 12.47 -0.10 -9.01
CA ARG A 209 11.76 -0.56 -10.20
C ARG A 209 10.55 -1.40 -9.79
N PHE A 210 9.57 -1.55 -10.67
CA PHE A 210 8.42 -2.42 -10.45
C PHE A 210 8.78 -3.89 -10.72
N LYS A 211 9.50 -4.50 -9.77
CA LYS A 211 10.14 -5.81 -9.98
C LYS A 211 9.14 -6.95 -10.24
N ALA A 212 7.93 -6.87 -9.68
CA ALA A 212 6.88 -7.85 -9.95
C ALA A 212 6.53 -7.95 -11.44
N LEU A 213 6.69 -6.84 -12.19
CA LEU A 213 6.33 -6.71 -13.60
C LEU A 213 7.51 -6.93 -14.55
N GLU A 214 8.73 -7.06 -14.06
CA GLU A 214 9.92 -7.24 -14.89
C GLU A 214 9.88 -8.53 -15.72
N ALA A 215 9.20 -9.57 -15.23
CA ALA A 215 9.05 -10.85 -15.94
C ALA A 215 8.32 -10.72 -17.30
N TYR A 216 7.57 -9.64 -17.50
CA TYR A 216 6.78 -9.39 -18.71
C TYR A 216 7.43 -8.39 -19.67
N ILE A 217 8.69 -8.02 -19.43
CA ILE A 217 9.33 -6.91 -20.15
C ILE A 217 10.77 -7.28 -20.51
N ASP A 218 11.04 -7.36 -21.80
CA ASP A 218 12.39 -7.58 -22.30
C ASP A 218 13.32 -6.43 -21.92
N GLN A 219 14.49 -6.79 -21.35
CA GLN A 219 15.48 -5.81 -20.84
C GLN A 219 14.82 -4.75 -19.96
N ALA A 220 14.15 -5.20 -18.89
CA ALA A 220 13.40 -4.35 -17.99
C ALA A 220 14.22 -3.19 -17.44
N THR A 221 13.82 -1.97 -17.78
CA THR A 221 14.35 -0.73 -17.22
C THR A 221 13.22 -0.01 -16.47
N MET A 222 13.56 0.95 -15.61
CA MET A 222 12.53 1.75 -14.92
C MET A 222 11.58 2.46 -15.90
N ALA A 223 12.08 2.90 -17.07
CA ALA A 223 11.25 3.53 -18.09
C ALA A 223 10.27 2.54 -18.72
N LYS A 224 10.76 1.35 -19.09
CA LYS A 224 9.94 0.31 -19.70
C LYS A 224 8.89 -0.20 -18.71
N THR A 225 9.25 -0.44 -17.43
CA THR A 225 8.31 -0.91 -16.41
C THR A 225 7.25 0.15 -16.09
N ALA A 226 7.61 1.43 -16.05
CA ALA A 226 6.66 2.52 -15.86
C ALA A 226 5.70 2.67 -17.06
N GLY A 227 6.22 2.55 -18.28
CA GLY A 227 5.40 2.54 -19.50
C GLY A 227 4.42 1.36 -19.52
N PHE A 228 4.89 0.19 -19.12
CA PHE A 228 4.07 -1.02 -19.02
C PHE A 228 2.93 -0.85 -18.02
N VAL A 229 3.21 -0.29 -16.83
CA VAL A 229 2.18 0.02 -15.82
C VAL A 229 1.10 0.92 -16.40
N GLY A 230 1.49 2.02 -17.07
CA GLY A 230 0.55 2.96 -17.68
C GLY A 230 -0.31 2.36 -18.79
N ALA A 231 0.23 1.40 -19.56
CA ALA A 231 -0.48 0.76 -20.65
C ALA A 231 -1.39 -0.40 -20.20
N ASN A 232 -0.98 -1.16 -19.19
CA ASN A 232 -1.59 -2.45 -18.86
C ASN A 232 -2.36 -2.47 -17.54
N LEU A 233 -2.10 -1.54 -16.61
CA LEU A 233 -2.76 -1.53 -15.30
C LEU A 233 -3.77 -0.38 -15.16
N GLY A 234 -4.91 -0.68 -14.55
CA GLY A 234 -5.96 0.28 -14.19
C GLY A 234 -7.01 0.56 -15.27
N GLY A 235 -8.14 1.10 -14.85
CA GLY A 235 -9.17 1.69 -15.69
C GLY A 235 -10.25 0.75 -16.26
N THR A 236 -10.25 -0.53 -15.93
CA THR A 236 -11.23 -1.49 -16.49
C THR A 236 -11.85 -2.42 -15.46
N LEU A 237 -11.89 -2.02 -14.19
CA LEU A 237 -12.57 -2.81 -13.19
C LEU A 237 -14.09 -2.68 -13.39
N SER A 238 -14.76 -3.80 -13.60
CA SER A 238 -16.21 -3.96 -13.61
C SER A 238 -16.61 -5.12 -12.69
N TRP A 239 -17.88 -5.34 -12.48
CA TRP A 239 -18.37 -6.45 -11.67
C TRP A 239 -18.02 -7.79 -12.33
N GLU A 240 -18.16 -7.91 -13.66
CA GLU A 240 -17.76 -9.09 -14.43
C GLU A 240 -16.24 -9.35 -14.34
N TYR A 241 -15.45 -8.26 -14.23
CA TYR A 241 -14.02 -8.40 -13.98
C TYR A 241 -13.75 -9.01 -12.60
N LEU A 242 -14.51 -8.60 -11.57
CA LEU A 242 -14.37 -9.12 -10.22
C LEU A 242 -14.79 -10.60 -10.16
N GLU A 243 -15.89 -10.98 -10.83
CA GLU A 243 -16.32 -12.38 -11.00
C GLU A 243 -15.22 -13.23 -11.64
N ALA A 244 -14.60 -12.71 -12.70
CA ALA A 244 -13.50 -13.41 -13.37
C ALA A 244 -12.26 -13.55 -12.46
N VAL A 245 -11.96 -12.57 -11.62
CA VAL A 245 -10.89 -12.68 -10.61
C VAL A 245 -11.25 -13.70 -9.54
N ARG A 246 -12.52 -13.73 -9.07
CA ARG A 246 -13.00 -14.73 -8.12
C ARG A 246 -12.78 -16.16 -8.65
N GLY A 247 -13.06 -16.37 -9.94
CA GLY A 247 -12.82 -17.66 -10.60
C GLY A 247 -11.36 -18.07 -10.75
N MET A 248 -10.40 -17.18 -10.50
CA MET A 248 -8.95 -17.42 -10.57
C MET A 248 -8.27 -17.53 -9.20
N TRP A 249 -9.00 -17.26 -8.11
CA TRP A 249 -8.44 -17.20 -6.77
C TRP A 249 -9.32 -17.94 -5.78
N ASP A 250 -8.80 -19.00 -5.17
CA ASP A 250 -9.55 -19.85 -4.24
C ASP A 250 -9.54 -19.34 -2.79
N GLY A 251 -8.58 -18.48 -2.45
CA GLY A 251 -8.44 -17.91 -1.11
C GLY A 251 -9.36 -16.71 -0.86
N PRO A 252 -9.24 -16.04 0.29
CA PRO A 252 -9.97 -14.83 0.58
C PRO A 252 -9.72 -13.72 -0.44
N LEU A 253 -10.83 -13.12 -0.95
CA LEU A 253 -10.84 -12.03 -1.91
C LEU A 253 -11.38 -10.77 -1.26
N VAL A 254 -10.60 -9.69 -1.30
CA VAL A 254 -10.94 -8.40 -0.69
C VAL A 254 -11.03 -7.33 -1.77
N VAL A 255 -12.10 -6.55 -1.80
CA VAL A 255 -12.20 -5.37 -2.68
C VAL A 255 -11.85 -4.12 -1.90
N LYS A 256 -10.84 -3.38 -2.38
CA LYS A 256 -10.35 -2.16 -1.74
C LYS A 256 -10.72 -0.93 -2.55
N GLY A 257 -11.23 0.11 -1.85
CA GLY A 257 -11.49 1.41 -2.45
C GLY A 257 -12.97 1.75 -2.60
N LEU A 258 -13.84 1.00 -1.94
CA LEU A 258 -15.27 1.26 -1.91
C LEU A 258 -15.59 2.26 -0.80
N LEU A 259 -16.54 3.16 -1.07
CA LEU A 259 -17.04 4.19 -0.15
C LEU A 259 -18.59 4.21 -0.13
N ASN A 260 -19.24 3.58 -1.08
CA ASN A 260 -20.69 3.47 -1.15
C ASN A 260 -21.12 2.11 -0.58
N PRO A 261 -22.11 2.08 0.34
CA PRO A 261 -22.66 0.84 0.90
C PRO A 261 -23.19 -0.12 -0.16
N ASP A 262 -23.92 0.37 -1.15
CA ASP A 262 -24.50 -0.47 -2.23
C ASP A 262 -23.38 -1.16 -3.04
N ASP A 263 -22.25 -0.48 -3.27
CA ASP A 263 -21.10 -1.09 -3.94
C ASP A 263 -20.42 -2.13 -3.04
N ALA A 264 -20.44 -1.94 -1.73
CA ALA A 264 -19.89 -2.91 -0.78
C ALA A 264 -20.75 -4.19 -0.73
N GLU A 265 -22.06 -4.06 -0.64
CA GLU A 265 -22.99 -5.19 -0.73
C GLU A 265 -22.82 -5.94 -2.04
N ARG A 266 -22.80 -5.22 -3.16
CA ARG A 266 -22.60 -5.83 -4.47
C ARG A 266 -21.25 -6.53 -4.61
N ALA A 267 -20.19 -6.03 -3.99
CA ALA A 267 -18.89 -6.71 -3.99
C ALA A 267 -18.98 -8.07 -3.28
N ILE A 268 -19.69 -8.16 -2.16
CA ILE A 268 -19.92 -9.41 -1.44
C ILE A 268 -20.78 -10.37 -2.30
N ASP A 269 -21.86 -9.88 -2.90
CA ASP A 269 -22.71 -10.68 -3.80
C ASP A 269 -21.92 -11.22 -5.02
N THR A 270 -20.90 -10.49 -5.45
CA THR A 270 -20.00 -10.88 -6.55
C THR A 270 -18.91 -11.88 -6.09
N GLY A 271 -18.87 -12.24 -4.81
CA GLY A 271 -17.97 -13.25 -4.25
C GLY A 271 -16.73 -12.71 -3.54
N ALA A 272 -16.72 -11.43 -3.17
CA ALA A 272 -15.70 -10.93 -2.26
C ALA A 272 -16.01 -11.38 -0.81
N ASP A 273 -14.97 -11.72 -0.07
CA ASP A 273 -15.07 -12.12 1.33
C ASP A 273 -15.03 -10.92 2.29
N ALA A 274 -14.53 -9.78 1.83
CA ALA A 274 -14.50 -8.54 2.59
C ALA A 274 -14.27 -7.31 1.69
N VAL A 275 -14.45 -6.13 2.28
CA VAL A 275 -14.15 -4.84 1.65
C VAL A 275 -13.20 -4.02 2.52
N VAL A 276 -12.34 -3.24 1.88
CA VAL A 276 -11.54 -2.18 2.54
C VAL A 276 -12.13 -0.84 2.16
N VAL A 277 -12.82 -0.21 3.09
CA VAL A 277 -13.38 1.14 2.93
C VAL A 277 -12.25 2.14 2.84
N SER A 278 -12.06 2.74 1.67
CA SER A 278 -10.87 3.53 1.36
C SER A 278 -11.11 4.54 0.26
N ASN A 279 -10.60 5.76 0.45
CA ASN A 279 -10.43 6.77 -0.59
C ASN A 279 -8.96 6.90 -1.05
N HIS A 280 -8.19 5.81 -0.93
CA HIS A 280 -6.76 5.76 -1.27
C HIS A 280 -5.89 6.77 -0.48
N GLY A 281 -6.30 7.11 0.75
CA GLY A 281 -5.61 8.11 1.57
C GLY A 281 -5.70 9.53 0.99
N GLY A 282 -6.79 9.88 0.30
CA GLY A 282 -6.97 11.16 -0.37
C GLY A 282 -6.05 11.36 -1.57
N ARG A 283 -5.59 10.28 -2.21
CA ARG A 283 -4.59 10.32 -3.29
C ARG A 283 -5.20 10.17 -4.69
N GLN A 284 -6.50 9.91 -4.81
CA GLN A 284 -7.19 9.68 -6.08
C GLN A 284 -8.23 10.76 -6.39
N LEU A 285 -9.19 11.00 -5.50
CA LEU A 285 -10.25 11.99 -5.66
C LEU A 285 -10.29 12.91 -4.44
N ASP A 286 -9.97 14.20 -4.63
CA ASP A 286 -9.87 15.15 -3.53
C ASP A 286 -11.21 15.52 -2.89
N GLY A 287 -12.32 15.39 -3.62
CA GLY A 287 -13.67 15.64 -3.12
C GLY A 287 -14.32 14.47 -2.37
N SER A 288 -13.62 13.34 -2.17
CA SER A 288 -14.20 12.15 -1.55
C SER A 288 -14.46 12.32 -0.05
N VAL A 289 -15.43 11.54 0.47
CA VAL A 289 -15.70 11.44 1.92
C VAL A 289 -14.53 10.79 2.65
N ALA A 290 -14.46 11.00 3.96
CA ALA A 290 -13.49 10.28 4.81
C ALA A 290 -13.88 8.81 4.92
N SER A 291 -12.89 7.92 4.81
CA SER A 291 -13.13 6.47 4.85
C SER A 291 -13.81 6.03 6.15
N ILE A 292 -13.41 6.59 7.29
CA ILE A 292 -14.01 6.23 8.59
C ILE A 292 -15.48 6.67 8.71
N LEU A 293 -15.88 7.75 8.05
CA LEU A 293 -17.29 8.19 8.03
C LEU A 293 -18.12 7.32 7.08
N SER A 294 -17.53 6.90 5.94
CA SER A 294 -18.18 5.97 5.03
C SER A 294 -18.41 4.61 5.69
N LEU A 295 -17.47 4.13 6.52
CA LEU A 295 -17.58 2.89 7.26
C LEU A 295 -18.80 2.81 8.21
N ILE A 296 -19.32 3.95 8.66
CA ILE A 296 -20.52 4.00 9.51
C ILE A 296 -21.75 3.46 8.76
N HIS A 297 -21.74 3.52 7.43
CA HIS A 297 -22.87 3.15 6.58
C HIS A 297 -22.69 1.76 5.92
N ILE A 298 -21.49 1.19 6.00
CA ILE A 298 -21.12 -0.12 5.49
C ILE A 298 -21.08 -1.14 6.63
#